data_71d87f3064e1ee948e72e12237aa204b
#
_entry.id   71d87f3064e1ee948e72e12237aa204b
#
_cell.length_a   1.000
_cell.length_b   1.000
_cell.length_c   1.000
_cell.angle_alpha   90.00
_cell.angle_beta   90.00
_cell.angle_gamma   90.00
#
_symmetry.space_group_name_H-M   'P 1'
#
loop_
_entity.id
_entity.type
_entity.pdbx_description
1 polymer ?
#
loop_
_entity_poly.entity_id
_entity_poly.type
_entity_poly.pdbx_seq_one_letter_code
_entity_poly.pdbx_strand_id
1 'polypeptide(L)'
;MATSDFAFANDIRAAAALRTPRTSRMLLFSFLGLFAAFLIWAHFAVLDEVKRGNGRVVPSQQTQVVQSLEGGIVAAILVQEGAIVQQNQSLMRIEDTKFASEFGEIRERRAAMAARVARLDAEARGRSEVTFPDQLDKVVPAAVATETSVFKMRSQKVAQDIDVLNQQVTRLTGSLKLLDREISITRKLFEQKVVPEIEMLRLDRQATEMRGQLAEAQSKIANITASFRSQADEDLAKSRGDLAVLDENIKSAQDRVRRTDLKSPVHGIVNKLNVTTVGAVVQPGANLMDIIPLDDSLLVEGKIRPQDIAFIRPNQDAVVKISAYDSSVYGSLKGKVERISADTIVDDKEKTEKPENFYRVMVRTEKNHLGTEAKPLPIIPGMVATVEVLTGEKSVLDYLVKPARTLRDDALREH
;
A
#
# COMPACT_ATOMS: atom_id res chain seq x y z
N MET A 1 88.70 -42.57 -2.34
CA MET A 1 88.80 -43.75 -3.27
C MET A 1 88.35 -44.97 -2.51
N ALA A 2 87.16 -45.43 -2.67
CA ALA A 2 86.70 -46.75 -2.30
C ALA A 2 85.33 -46.94 -2.93
N THR A 3 85.34 -47.09 -4.20
CA THR A 3 84.25 -47.58 -5.05
C THR A 3 84.61 -48.90 -5.56
N SER A 4 83.79 -49.90 -5.36
CA SER A 4 83.77 -51.16 -6.18
C SER A 4 83.68 -52.50 -5.45
N ASP A 5 83.51 -52.57 -4.16
CA ASP A 5 83.42 -53.91 -3.52
C ASP A 5 82.00 -54.53 -3.49
N PHE A 6 81.01 -53.96 -4.22
CA PHE A 6 79.64 -54.50 -4.22
C PHE A 6 79.21 -55.16 -5.50
N ALA A 7 80.12 -55.34 -6.45
CA ALA A 7 79.78 -55.88 -7.79
C ALA A 7 79.49 -57.40 -7.79
N PHE A 8 79.69 -58.17 -6.74
CA PHE A 8 79.49 -59.59 -6.67
C PHE A 8 78.72 -60.17 -5.49
N ALA A 9 77.94 -59.39 -4.83
CA ALA A 9 77.13 -59.86 -3.68
C ALA A 9 75.82 -60.53 -4.20
N ASN A 10 75.96 -61.72 -4.80
CA ASN A 10 74.84 -62.65 -5.05
C ASN A 10 74.53 -63.49 -3.79
N ASP A 11 75.07 -63.13 -2.62
CA ASP A 11 74.87 -63.93 -1.43
C ASP A 11 73.88 -63.19 -0.50
N ILE A 12 72.76 -63.85 -0.24
CA ILE A 12 71.67 -63.36 0.69
C ILE A 12 72.24 -63.02 2.08
N ARG A 13 73.34 -63.66 2.47
CA ARG A 13 74.01 -63.40 3.71
C ARG A 13 74.84 -62.08 3.77
N ALA A 14 75.34 -61.62 2.62
CA ALA A 14 76.04 -60.34 2.53
C ALA A 14 75.02 -59.17 2.48
N ALA A 15 73.86 -59.36 1.89
CA ALA A 15 72.77 -58.37 1.96
C ALA A 15 72.20 -58.17 3.39
N ALA A 16 72.19 -59.21 4.21
CA ALA A 16 71.75 -59.15 5.63
C ALA A 16 72.74 -58.43 6.57
N ALA A 17 74.04 -58.29 6.15
CA ALA A 17 75.09 -57.60 6.90
C ALA A 17 75.14 -56.09 6.65
N LEU A 18 74.44 -55.57 5.70
CA LEU A 18 74.34 -54.15 5.48
C LEU A 18 73.52 -53.50 6.56
N ARG A 19 74.13 -53.19 7.68
CA ARG A 19 73.52 -52.32 8.70
C ARG A 19 73.33 -50.95 8.09
N THR A 20 72.04 -50.59 7.80
CA THR A 20 71.70 -49.25 7.36
C THR A 20 72.28 -48.19 8.27
N PRO A 21 73.03 -47.21 7.75
CA PRO A 21 73.67 -46.19 8.60
C PRO A 21 72.63 -45.47 9.46
N ARG A 22 72.98 -45.14 10.68
CA ARG A 22 72.05 -44.43 11.63
C ARG A 22 71.42 -43.15 11.00
N THR A 23 72.17 -42.49 10.10
CA THR A 23 71.72 -41.29 9.35
C THR A 23 70.55 -41.61 8.40
N SER A 24 70.60 -42.78 7.72
CA SER A 24 69.49 -43.19 6.81
C SER A 24 68.19 -43.50 7.57
N ARG A 25 68.32 -44.11 8.75
CA ARG A 25 67.17 -44.31 9.66
C ARG A 25 66.61 -42.99 10.19
N MET A 26 67.48 -42.05 10.56
CA MET A 26 67.08 -40.71 11.03
C MET A 26 66.36 -39.95 9.92
N LEU A 27 66.85 -39.99 8.66
CA LEU A 27 66.19 -39.42 7.49
C LEU A 27 64.83 -40.08 7.22
N LEU A 28 64.74 -41.41 7.33
CA LEU A 28 63.48 -42.12 7.16
C LEU A 28 62.44 -41.74 8.22
N PHE A 29 62.86 -41.70 9.50
CA PHE A 29 61.94 -41.27 10.58
C PHE A 29 61.60 -39.80 10.50
N SER A 30 62.51 -38.91 10.07
CA SER A 30 62.21 -37.51 9.78
C SER A 30 61.20 -37.35 8.67
N PHE A 31 61.35 -38.10 7.58
CA PHE A 31 60.40 -38.08 6.45
C PHE A 31 59.05 -38.67 6.84
N LEU A 32 59.04 -39.76 7.61
CA LEU A 32 57.81 -40.36 8.13
C LEU A 32 57.11 -39.39 9.14
N GLY A 33 57.87 -38.73 9.97
CA GLY A 33 57.34 -37.71 10.90
C GLY A 33 56.76 -36.51 10.19
N LEU A 34 57.45 -36.02 9.13
CA LEU A 34 56.96 -34.92 8.30
C LEU A 34 55.70 -35.32 7.52
N PHE A 35 55.67 -36.56 6.99
CA PHE A 35 54.50 -37.11 6.30
C PHE A 35 53.31 -37.28 7.25
N ALA A 36 53.52 -37.76 8.47
CA ALA A 36 52.48 -37.85 9.49
C ALA A 36 51.97 -36.47 9.90
N ALA A 37 52.85 -35.49 10.08
CA ALA A 37 52.48 -34.10 10.39
C ALA A 37 51.68 -33.48 9.23
N PHE A 38 52.06 -33.77 7.98
CA PHE A 38 51.29 -33.34 6.77
C PHE A 38 49.89 -33.97 6.73
N LEU A 39 49.74 -35.25 7.03
CA LEU A 39 48.44 -35.91 7.08
C LEU A 39 47.54 -35.36 8.15
N ILE A 40 48.12 -35.06 9.35
CA ILE A 40 47.39 -34.39 10.44
C ILE A 40 46.99 -33.01 10.02
N TRP A 41 47.87 -32.21 9.45
CA TRP A 41 47.52 -30.88 8.92
C TRP A 41 46.46 -30.97 7.82
N ALA A 42 46.58 -31.89 6.86
CA ALA A 42 45.63 -32.09 5.76
C ALA A 42 44.23 -32.53 6.25
N HIS A 43 44.14 -33.17 7.42
CA HIS A 43 42.89 -33.54 8.04
C HIS A 43 42.17 -32.31 8.64
N PHE A 44 42.91 -31.37 9.24
CA PHE A 44 42.36 -30.17 9.87
C PHE A 44 42.23 -29.00 8.91
N ALA A 45 42.95 -29.00 7.79
CA ALA A 45 42.84 -27.98 6.76
C ALA A 45 41.55 -28.20 5.94
N VAL A 46 40.57 -27.30 6.09
CA VAL A 46 39.28 -27.32 5.41
C VAL A 46 39.30 -26.38 4.21
N LEU A 47 38.68 -26.83 3.16
CA LEU A 47 38.44 -26.08 1.90
C LEU A 47 36.94 -26.03 1.64
N ASP A 48 36.43 -24.85 1.25
CA ASP A 48 35.04 -24.69 0.89
C ASP A 48 34.71 -25.48 -0.41
N GLU A 49 33.69 -26.31 -0.35
CA GLU A 49 33.14 -26.94 -1.55
C GLU A 49 32.08 -26.04 -2.16
N VAL A 50 32.33 -25.56 -3.38
CA VAL A 50 31.41 -24.68 -4.10
C VAL A 50 30.87 -25.37 -5.34
N LYS A 51 29.57 -25.23 -5.58
CA LYS A 51 28.92 -25.61 -6.84
C LYS A 51 28.68 -24.36 -7.66
N ARG A 52 29.14 -24.41 -8.93
CA ARG A 52 29.12 -23.26 -9.84
C ARG A 52 28.04 -23.40 -10.90
N GLY A 53 27.38 -22.28 -11.17
CA GLY A 53 26.46 -22.18 -12.29
C GLY A 53 26.55 -20.83 -12.97
N ASN A 54 26.43 -20.84 -14.29
CA ASN A 54 26.28 -19.61 -15.07
C ASN A 54 24.89 -19.07 -14.86
N GLY A 55 24.76 -17.76 -14.84
CA GLY A 55 23.49 -17.11 -14.56
C GLY A 55 23.42 -15.70 -15.08
N ARG A 56 22.33 -15.04 -14.73
CA ARG A 56 22.09 -13.62 -15.05
C ARG A 56 21.36 -12.95 -13.92
N VAL A 57 21.58 -11.66 -13.82
CA VAL A 57 20.80 -10.80 -12.93
C VAL A 57 19.38 -10.66 -13.49
N VAL A 58 18.39 -10.95 -12.68
CA VAL A 58 16.98 -10.78 -13.02
C VAL A 58 16.35 -9.76 -12.06
N PRO A 59 15.31 -9.05 -12.46
CA PRO A 59 14.59 -8.18 -11.54
C PRO A 59 14.09 -8.99 -10.33
N SER A 60 14.25 -8.44 -9.14
CA SER A 60 13.77 -9.07 -7.90
C SER A 60 12.24 -9.10 -7.82
N GLN A 61 11.59 -8.14 -8.45
CA GLN A 61 10.15 -8.06 -8.62
C GLN A 61 9.76 -8.10 -10.10
N GLN A 62 8.51 -8.48 -10.34
CA GLN A 62 7.96 -8.44 -11.69
C GLN A 62 7.85 -7.01 -12.19
N THR A 63 8.00 -6.84 -13.51
CA THR A 63 7.77 -5.56 -14.18
C THR A 63 6.41 -5.00 -13.78
N GLN A 64 6.39 -3.78 -13.30
CA GLN A 64 5.18 -3.09 -12.93
C GLN A 64 4.59 -2.40 -14.15
N VAL A 65 3.36 -2.77 -14.47
CA VAL A 65 2.63 -2.18 -15.59
C VAL A 65 1.80 -1.01 -15.09
N VAL A 66 2.06 0.19 -15.59
CA VAL A 66 1.26 1.38 -15.30
C VAL A 66 0.12 1.48 -16.30
N GLN A 67 -1.11 1.41 -15.78
CA GLN A 67 -2.34 1.43 -16.57
C GLN A 67 -3.15 2.70 -16.27
N SER A 68 -3.88 3.18 -17.27
CA SER A 68 -4.89 4.22 -17.06
C SER A 68 -6.23 3.59 -16.71
N LEU A 69 -6.77 3.88 -15.53
CA LEU A 69 -8.09 3.37 -15.15
C LEU A 69 -9.22 4.12 -15.86
N GLU A 70 -9.09 5.44 -16.00
CA GLU A 70 -10.17 6.31 -16.50
C GLU A 70 -10.11 6.50 -18.03
N GLY A 71 -8.95 6.34 -18.66
CA GLY A 71 -8.72 6.70 -20.07
C GLY A 71 -8.76 8.21 -20.30
N GLY A 72 -8.70 8.63 -21.54
CA GLY A 72 -8.75 10.04 -21.94
C GLY A 72 -7.68 10.43 -22.94
N ILE A 73 -7.41 11.72 -23.10
CA ILE A 73 -6.39 12.26 -24.00
C ILE A 73 -5.11 12.51 -23.22
N VAL A 74 -3.96 12.07 -23.73
CA VAL A 74 -2.66 12.34 -23.12
C VAL A 74 -2.31 13.81 -23.21
N ALA A 75 -2.31 14.52 -22.10
CA ALA A 75 -1.97 15.95 -22.02
C ALA A 75 -0.46 16.18 -21.99
N ALA A 76 0.32 15.32 -21.28
CA ALA A 76 1.75 15.41 -21.21
C ALA A 76 2.38 14.06 -20.86
N ILE A 77 3.59 13.82 -21.39
CA ILE A 77 4.46 12.69 -21.05
C ILE A 77 5.68 13.31 -20.38
N LEU A 78 5.96 12.94 -19.12
CA LEU A 78 6.96 13.58 -18.27
C LEU A 78 8.25 12.75 -18.16
N VAL A 79 8.27 11.55 -18.71
CA VAL A 79 9.39 10.60 -18.64
C VAL A 79 9.70 10.02 -20.01
N GLN A 80 10.92 9.48 -20.17
CA GLN A 80 11.37 8.81 -21.38
C GLN A 80 11.77 7.36 -21.06
N GLU A 81 11.85 6.50 -22.09
CA GLU A 81 12.40 5.15 -21.95
C GLU A 81 13.84 5.21 -21.41
N GLY A 82 14.17 4.37 -20.45
CA GLY A 82 15.45 4.36 -19.76
C GLY A 82 15.58 5.36 -18.60
N ALA A 83 14.59 6.23 -18.35
CA ALA A 83 14.62 7.17 -17.23
C ALA A 83 14.45 6.44 -15.90
N ILE A 84 15.20 6.85 -14.87
CA ILE A 84 15.01 6.42 -13.49
C ILE A 84 13.91 7.29 -12.87
N VAL A 85 12.92 6.64 -12.26
CA VAL A 85 11.79 7.30 -11.63
C VAL A 85 11.67 6.90 -10.16
N GLN A 86 11.27 7.87 -9.34
CA GLN A 86 11.02 7.64 -7.91
C GLN A 86 9.59 7.17 -7.68
N GLN A 87 9.34 6.49 -6.56
CA GLN A 87 7.99 6.16 -6.15
C GLN A 87 7.13 7.42 -6.00
N ASN A 88 5.89 7.41 -6.49
CA ASN A 88 4.95 8.54 -6.55
C ASN A 88 5.37 9.70 -7.47
N GLN A 89 6.42 9.58 -8.27
CA GLN A 89 6.76 10.55 -9.29
C GLN A 89 5.72 10.53 -10.41
N SER A 90 5.26 11.72 -10.86
CA SER A 90 4.37 11.86 -12.03
C SER A 90 5.09 11.42 -13.30
N LEU A 91 4.46 10.51 -14.04
CA LEU A 91 4.99 9.89 -15.26
C LEU A 91 4.31 10.44 -16.51
N MET A 92 3.01 10.56 -16.45
CA MET A 92 2.16 10.98 -17.56
C MET A 92 0.92 11.65 -17.00
N ARG A 93 0.42 12.67 -17.69
CA ARG A 93 -0.83 13.33 -17.34
C ARG A 93 -1.85 13.14 -18.44
N ILE A 94 -3.04 12.71 -18.06
CA ILE A 94 -4.21 12.64 -18.92
C ILE A 94 -5.00 13.95 -18.77
N GLU A 95 -5.66 14.41 -19.81
CA GLU A 95 -6.53 15.58 -19.76
C GLU A 95 -7.68 15.36 -18.75
N ASP A 96 -7.77 16.26 -17.79
CA ASP A 96 -8.67 16.15 -16.65
C ASP A 96 -9.93 17.03 -16.78
N THR A 97 -10.07 17.81 -17.88
CA THR A 97 -11.12 18.81 -18.04
C THR A 97 -12.51 18.26 -17.75
N LYS A 98 -12.83 17.05 -18.23
CA LYS A 98 -14.12 16.40 -17.98
C LYS A 98 -14.29 16.05 -16.49
N PHE A 99 -13.29 15.42 -15.88
CA PHE A 99 -13.33 14.97 -14.50
C PHE A 99 -13.27 16.14 -13.52
N ALA A 100 -12.49 17.18 -13.84
CA ALA A 100 -12.43 18.42 -13.07
C ALA A 100 -13.78 19.17 -13.10
N SER A 101 -14.45 19.21 -14.27
CA SER A 101 -15.79 19.81 -14.39
C SER A 101 -16.83 19.03 -13.58
N GLU A 102 -16.85 17.69 -13.68
CA GLU A 102 -17.75 16.83 -12.88
C GLU A 102 -17.51 17.03 -11.38
N PHE A 103 -16.25 17.04 -10.95
CA PHE A 103 -15.89 17.32 -9.56
C PHE A 103 -16.35 18.72 -9.12
N GLY A 104 -16.16 19.74 -9.95
CA GLY A 104 -16.64 21.10 -9.71
C GLY A 104 -18.16 21.16 -9.51
N GLU A 105 -18.92 20.53 -10.40
CA GLU A 105 -20.39 20.46 -10.31
C GLU A 105 -20.86 19.79 -9.01
N ILE A 106 -20.30 18.62 -8.67
CA ILE A 106 -20.67 17.91 -7.44
C ILE A 106 -20.33 18.77 -6.21
N ARG A 107 -19.17 19.46 -6.22
CA ARG A 107 -18.74 20.34 -5.15
C ARG A 107 -19.71 21.51 -4.93
N GLU A 108 -20.19 22.13 -6.01
CA GLU A 108 -21.17 23.21 -5.93
C GLU A 108 -22.53 22.72 -5.44
N ARG A 109 -23.01 21.58 -5.94
CA ARG A 109 -24.25 20.95 -5.45
C ARG A 109 -24.18 20.60 -3.96
N ARG A 110 -23.06 20.05 -3.51
CA ARG A 110 -22.81 19.75 -2.10
C ARG A 110 -22.83 21.01 -1.25
N ALA A 111 -22.17 22.07 -1.70
CA ALA A 111 -22.12 23.34 -0.99
C ALA A 111 -23.52 24.00 -0.89
N ALA A 112 -24.31 23.95 -1.97
CA ALA A 112 -25.70 24.42 -1.93
C ALA A 112 -26.57 23.58 -0.99
N MET A 113 -26.41 22.25 -0.98
CA MET A 113 -27.11 21.37 -0.05
C MET A 113 -26.71 21.65 1.42
N ALA A 114 -25.43 21.92 1.69
CA ALA A 114 -24.95 22.30 3.02
C ALA A 114 -25.57 23.63 3.50
N ALA A 115 -25.75 24.60 2.61
CA ALA A 115 -26.46 25.84 2.92
C ALA A 115 -27.93 25.57 3.31
N ARG A 116 -28.62 24.68 2.56
CA ARG A 116 -29.99 24.26 2.86
C ARG A 116 -30.08 23.56 4.23
N VAL A 117 -29.15 22.64 4.52
CA VAL A 117 -29.09 21.97 5.82
C VAL A 117 -28.89 22.97 6.97
N ALA A 118 -28.03 23.98 6.79
CA ALA A 118 -27.83 25.03 7.79
C ALA A 118 -29.09 25.83 8.06
N ARG A 119 -29.86 26.19 7.02
CA ARG A 119 -31.16 26.87 7.18
C ARG A 119 -32.15 26.00 7.93
N LEU A 120 -32.32 24.75 7.51
CA LEU A 120 -33.29 23.83 8.12
C LEU A 120 -32.91 23.52 9.58
N ASP A 121 -31.64 23.43 9.93
CA ASP A 121 -31.18 23.29 11.31
C ASP A 121 -31.52 24.52 12.16
N ALA A 122 -31.42 25.72 11.58
CA ALA A 122 -31.83 26.94 12.26
C ALA A 122 -33.35 26.99 12.48
N GLU A 123 -34.17 26.62 11.49
CA GLU A 123 -35.63 26.54 11.59
C GLU A 123 -36.08 25.49 12.63
N ALA A 124 -35.54 24.30 12.59
CA ALA A 124 -35.87 23.20 13.50
C ALA A 124 -35.54 23.54 14.97
N ARG A 125 -34.40 24.21 15.18
CA ARG A 125 -33.98 24.65 16.53
C ARG A 125 -34.61 25.99 16.95
N GLY A 126 -35.38 26.62 16.07
CA GLY A 126 -36.02 27.93 16.38
C GLY A 126 -35.01 29.06 16.59
N ARG A 127 -33.88 29.03 15.83
CA ARG A 127 -32.88 30.11 15.90
C ARG A 127 -33.40 31.34 15.16
N SER A 128 -32.96 32.53 15.58
CA SER A 128 -33.32 33.81 14.95
C SER A 128 -32.52 34.07 13.65
N GLU A 129 -31.36 33.43 13.50
CA GLU A 129 -30.45 33.61 12.36
C GLU A 129 -29.87 32.30 11.92
N VAL A 130 -29.51 32.21 10.63
CA VAL A 130 -28.82 31.04 10.04
C VAL A 130 -27.33 31.27 10.20
N THR A 131 -26.63 30.28 10.77
CA THR A 131 -25.17 30.24 10.78
C THR A 131 -24.70 29.26 9.72
N PHE A 132 -24.05 29.76 8.67
CA PHE A 132 -23.49 28.95 7.63
C PHE A 132 -22.09 28.47 8.00
N PRO A 133 -21.69 27.24 7.61
CA PRO A 133 -20.30 26.77 7.74
C PRO A 133 -19.32 27.71 7.02
N ASP A 134 -18.08 27.79 7.57
CA ASP A 134 -17.03 28.65 7.02
C ASP A 134 -16.79 28.42 5.52
N GLN A 135 -16.59 29.50 4.77
CA GLN A 135 -16.30 29.55 3.35
C GLN A 135 -17.45 29.24 2.38
N LEU A 136 -18.66 28.89 2.83
CA LEU A 136 -19.80 28.66 1.92
C LEU A 136 -20.16 29.91 1.12
N ASP A 137 -20.06 31.07 1.71
CA ASP A 137 -20.29 32.37 1.06
C ASP A 137 -19.31 32.68 -0.08
N LYS A 138 -18.09 32.08 -0.04
CA LYS A 138 -17.11 32.22 -1.11
C LYS A 138 -17.33 31.21 -2.24
N VAL A 139 -17.85 30.02 -1.92
CA VAL A 139 -18.01 28.93 -2.88
C VAL A 139 -19.35 29.04 -3.61
N VAL A 140 -20.44 29.34 -2.88
CA VAL A 140 -21.81 29.37 -3.43
C VAL A 140 -22.60 30.57 -2.88
N PRO A 141 -22.18 31.82 -3.12
CA PRO A 141 -22.83 33.02 -2.56
C PRO A 141 -24.29 33.14 -2.92
N ALA A 142 -24.66 32.73 -4.14
CA ALA A 142 -26.05 32.75 -4.60
C ALA A 142 -26.94 31.78 -3.81
N ALA A 143 -26.46 30.58 -3.50
CA ALA A 143 -27.23 29.63 -2.70
C ALA A 143 -27.38 30.12 -1.24
N VAL A 144 -26.34 30.68 -0.64
CA VAL A 144 -26.37 31.27 0.70
C VAL A 144 -27.39 32.41 0.77
N ALA A 145 -27.40 33.34 -0.20
CA ALA A 145 -28.35 34.43 -0.30
C ALA A 145 -29.80 33.94 -0.45
N THR A 146 -29.99 32.92 -1.30
CA THR A 146 -31.30 32.29 -1.52
C THR A 146 -31.83 31.66 -0.22
N GLU A 147 -31.03 30.81 0.43
CA GLU A 147 -31.45 30.14 1.67
C GLU A 147 -31.69 31.12 2.81
N THR A 148 -30.89 32.20 2.89
CA THR A 148 -31.14 33.31 3.84
C THR A 148 -32.47 34.00 3.59
N SER A 149 -32.81 34.25 2.32
CA SER A 149 -34.10 34.85 1.95
C SER A 149 -35.27 33.94 2.27
N VAL A 150 -35.15 32.64 1.96
CA VAL A 150 -36.16 31.63 2.29
C VAL A 150 -36.37 31.54 3.80
N PHE A 151 -35.29 31.52 4.58
CA PHE A 151 -35.38 31.55 6.06
C PHE A 151 -36.16 32.75 6.56
N LYS A 152 -35.81 33.96 6.08
CA LYS A 152 -36.50 35.22 6.50
C LYS A 152 -37.99 35.18 6.16
N MET A 153 -38.34 34.79 4.92
CA MET A 153 -39.75 34.71 4.49
C MET A 153 -40.55 33.71 5.33
N ARG A 154 -40.03 32.52 5.57
CA ARG A 154 -40.70 31.46 6.36
C ARG A 154 -40.86 31.87 7.82
N SER A 155 -39.80 32.42 8.43
CA SER A 155 -39.81 32.89 9.79
C SER A 155 -40.79 34.06 9.99
N GLN A 156 -40.81 35.00 9.04
CA GLN A 156 -41.77 36.12 9.07
C GLN A 156 -43.24 35.66 8.97
N LYS A 157 -43.51 34.70 8.07
CA LYS A 157 -44.86 34.13 7.95
C LYS A 157 -45.32 33.49 9.25
N VAL A 158 -44.52 32.65 9.87
CA VAL A 158 -44.83 32.00 11.18
C VAL A 158 -45.02 33.04 12.26
N ALA A 159 -44.14 34.06 12.31
CA ALA A 159 -44.27 35.16 13.29
C ALA A 159 -45.59 35.95 13.10
N GLN A 160 -46.02 36.24 11.87
CA GLN A 160 -47.29 36.90 11.56
C GLN A 160 -48.49 36.05 11.99
N ASP A 161 -48.47 34.73 11.68
CA ASP A 161 -49.54 33.81 12.07
C ASP A 161 -49.70 33.72 13.58
N ILE A 162 -48.56 33.69 14.31
CA ILE A 162 -48.55 33.72 15.77
C ILE A 162 -49.00 35.08 16.34
N ASP A 163 -48.63 36.21 15.71
CA ASP A 163 -49.01 37.53 16.15
C ASP A 163 -50.53 37.74 16.11
N VAL A 164 -51.18 37.30 15.05
CA VAL A 164 -52.65 37.33 14.95
C VAL A 164 -53.31 36.59 16.10
N LEU A 165 -52.83 35.42 16.45
CA LEU A 165 -53.34 34.65 17.60
C LEU A 165 -52.97 35.28 18.96
N ASN A 166 -51.81 35.89 19.11
CA ASN A 166 -51.45 36.64 20.30
C ASN A 166 -52.38 37.87 20.54
N GLN A 167 -52.72 38.55 19.47
CA GLN A 167 -53.72 39.62 19.57
C GLN A 167 -55.12 39.11 19.98
N GLN A 168 -55.50 37.91 19.52
CA GLN A 168 -56.73 37.25 19.95
C GLN A 168 -56.63 36.85 21.45
N VAL A 169 -55.51 36.25 21.89
CA VAL A 169 -55.23 35.90 23.28
C VAL A 169 -55.34 37.16 24.19
N THR A 170 -54.72 38.27 23.76
CA THR A 170 -54.73 39.52 24.48
C THR A 170 -56.16 40.06 24.64
N ARG A 171 -56.98 40.08 23.60
CA ARG A 171 -58.38 40.48 23.63
C ARG A 171 -59.20 39.60 24.59
N LEU A 172 -59.10 38.25 24.40
CA LEU A 172 -59.86 37.32 25.27
C LEU A 172 -59.42 37.41 26.71
N THR A 173 -58.14 37.58 27.02
CA THR A 173 -57.64 37.80 28.37
C THR A 173 -58.17 39.10 29.00
N GLY A 174 -58.21 40.20 28.21
CA GLY A 174 -58.79 41.48 28.62
C GLY A 174 -60.27 41.36 28.91
N SER A 175 -61.05 40.74 28.01
CA SER A 175 -62.50 40.54 28.20
C SER A 175 -62.79 39.61 29.37
N LEU A 176 -62.04 38.54 29.55
CA LEU A 176 -62.21 37.67 30.73
C LEU A 176 -61.94 38.37 32.07
N LYS A 177 -60.92 39.24 32.10
CA LYS A 177 -60.64 40.05 33.33
C LYS A 177 -61.82 40.98 33.68
N LEU A 178 -62.48 41.57 32.68
CA LEU A 178 -63.67 42.39 32.93
C LEU A 178 -64.83 41.51 33.37
N LEU A 179 -65.07 40.38 32.76
CA LEU A 179 -66.11 39.44 33.14
C LEU A 179 -65.91 38.83 34.53
N ASP A 180 -64.68 38.47 34.92
CA ASP A 180 -64.34 38.00 36.25
C ASP A 180 -64.64 39.09 37.32
N ARG A 181 -64.43 40.39 36.99
CA ARG A 181 -64.80 41.49 37.81
C ARG A 181 -66.34 41.64 37.98
N GLU A 182 -67.06 41.50 36.87
CA GLU A 182 -68.53 41.51 36.84
C GLU A 182 -69.09 40.38 37.73
N ILE A 183 -68.56 39.14 37.53
CA ILE A 183 -68.89 37.96 38.34
C ILE A 183 -68.65 38.26 39.83
N SER A 184 -67.53 38.89 40.18
CA SER A 184 -67.18 39.19 41.56
C SER A 184 -68.16 40.21 42.23
N ILE A 185 -68.62 41.14 41.42
CA ILE A 185 -69.64 42.16 41.89
C ILE A 185 -71.01 41.47 42.01
N THR A 186 -71.46 40.76 40.96
CA THR A 186 -72.75 40.09 40.93
C THR A 186 -72.84 39.01 41.99
N ARG A 187 -71.75 38.30 42.32
CA ARG A 187 -71.71 37.35 43.45
C ARG A 187 -72.01 37.96 44.76
N LYS A 188 -71.51 39.19 45.08
CA LYS A 188 -71.81 39.91 46.30
C LYS A 188 -73.29 40.34 46.36
N LEU A 189 -73.86 40.74 45.20
CA LEU A 189 -75.27 41.10 45.09
C LEU A 189 -76.21 39.87 45.23
N PHE A 190 -75.78 38.73 44.70
CA PHE A 190 -76.50 37.48 44.91
C PHE A 190 -76.50 37.01 46.32
N GLU A 191 -75.40 37.09 47.06
CA GLU A 191 -75.33 36.84 48.50
C GLU A 191 -76.30 37.73 49.31
N GLN A 192 -76.52 38.97 48.84
CA GLN A 192 -77.49 39.93 49.40
C GLN A 192 -78.91 39.66 48.89
N LYS A 193 -79.19 38.62 48.07
CA LYS A 193 -80.47 38.26 47.47
C LYS A 193 -81.05 39.34 46.55
N VAL A 194 -80.18 40.17 45.95
CA VAL A 194 -80.59 41.26 45.03
C VAL A 194 -80.72 40.76 43.60
N VAL A 195 -79.89 39.75 43.20
CA VAL A 195 -79.80 39.21 41.86
C VAL A 195 -80.20 37.72 41.85
N PRO A 196 -80.99 37.26 40.83
CA PRO A 196 -81.35 35.85 40.69
C PRO A 196 -80.17 34.96 40.37
N GLU A 197 -80.20 33.67 40.82
CA GLU A 197 -79.19 32.66 40.55
C GLU A 197 -78.91 32.41 39.05
N ILE A 198 -79.96 32.53 38.24
CA ILE A 198 -79.85 32.36 36.76
C ILE A 198 -78.86 33.33 36.12
N GLU A 199 -78.70 34.54 36.69
CA GLU A 199 -77.75 35.54 36.20
C GLU A 199 -76.32 35.15 36.55
N MET A 200 -76.05 34.60 37.74
CA MET A 200 -74.77 34.04 38.06
C MET A 200 -74.37 32.87 37.14
N LEU A 201 -75.30 31.95 36.93
CA LEU A 201 -75.06 30.78 35.99
C LEU A 201 -74.81 31.27 34.55
N ARG A 202 -75.42 32.33 34.08
CA ARG A 202 -75.20 32.94 32.80
C ARG A 202 -73.78 33.48 32.66
N LEU A 203 -73.33 34.25 33.66
CA LEU A 203 -71.97 34.79 33.66
C LEU A 203 -70.90 33.73 33.84
N ASP A 204 -71.11 32.73 34.65
CA ASP A 204 -70.19 31.58 34.82
C ASP A 204 -70.04 30.74 33.51
N ARG A 205 -71.16 30.51 32.81
CA ARG A 205 -71.15 29.88 31.50
C ARG A 205 -70.35 30.70 30.49
N GLN A 206 -70.57 32.03 30.42
CA GLN A 206 -69.88 32.94 29.54
C GLN A 206 -68.37 32.99 29.84
N ALA A 207 -68.00 32.98 31.12
CA ALA A 207 -66.60 32.93 31.54
C ALA A 207 -65.95 31.59 31.13
N THR A 208 -66.66 30.45 31.27
CA THR A 208 -66.20 29.14 30.89
C THR A 208 -65.96 29.00 29.37
N GLU A 209 -66.92 29.54 28.60
CA GLU A 209 -66.78 29.57 27.14
C GLU A 209 -65.58 30.44 26.73
N MET A 210 -65.39 31.60 27.29
CA MET A 210 -64.27 32.50 27.00
C MET A 210 -62.93 31.91 27.39
N ARG A 211 -62.84 31.17 28.53
CA ARG A 211 -61.66 30.42 28.96
C ARG A 211 -61.35 29.29 27.95
N GLY A 212 -62.41 28.60 27.43
CA GLY A 212 -62.23 27.60 26.38
C GLY A 212 -61.67 28.21 25.10
N GLN A 213 -62.18 29.37 24.65
CA GLN A 213 -61.65 30.07 23.49
C GLN A 213 -60.21 30.54 23.66
N LEU A 214 -59.82 30.99 24.88
CA LEU A 214 -58.47 31.36 25.23
C LEU A 214 -57.53 30.18 25.16
N ALA A 215 -57.91 29.05 25.78
CA ALA A 215 -57.12 27.80 25.71
C ALA A 215 -56.95 27.27 24.28
N GLU A 216 -58.03 27.39 23.46
CA GLU A 216 -57.95 27.02 22.04
C GLU A 216 -56.96 27.91 21.28
N ALA A 217 -56.97 29.23 21.46
CA ALA A 217 -56.04 30.15 20.83
C ALA A 217 -54.58 29.88 21.23
N GLN A 218 -54.34 29.62 22.51
CA GLN A 218 -53.01 29.23 23.03
C GLN A 218 -52.53 27.88 22.43
N SER A 219 -53.43 26.89 22.34
CA SER A 219 -53.12 25.59 21.73
C SER A 219 -52.79 25.73 20.23
N LYS A 220 -53.48 26.62 19.51
CA LYS A 220 -53.19 26.91 18.08
C LYS A 220 -51.80 27.51 17.92
N ILE A 221 -51.35 28.42 18.80
CA ILE A 221 -49.98 28.95 18.77
C ILE A 221 -48.94 27.84 18.98
N ALA A 222 -49.15 26.99 19.99
CA ALA A 222 -48.28 25.84 20.25
C ALA A 222 -48.21 24.89 19.05
N ASN A 223 -49.38 24.58 18.43
CA ASN A 223 -49.45 23.69 17.27
C ASN A 223 -48.76 24.27 16.03
N ILE A 224 -48.90 25.58 15.74
CA ILE A 224 -48.19 26.24 14.64
C ILE A 224 -46.69 26.14 14.83
N THR A 225 -46.18 26.39 16.01
CA THR A 225 -44.77 26.33 16.35
C THR A 225 -44.26 24.88 16.24
N ALA A 226 -44.99 23.90 16.77
CA ALA A 226 -44.64 22.52 16.74
C ALA A 226 -44.64 21.96 15.31
N SER A 227 -45.68 22.26 14.53
CA SER A 227 -45.76 21.80 13.14
C SER A 227 -44.66 22.40 12.25
N PHE A 228 -44.32 23.67 12.42
CA PHE A 228 -43.22 24.32 11.69
C PHE A 228 -41.88 23.66 12.01
N ARG A 229 -41.59 23.37 13.27
CA ARG A 229 -40.35 22.69 13.69
C ARG A 229 -40.31 21.23 13.18
N SER A 230 -41.43 20.51 13.32
CA SER A 230 -41.51 19.12 12.86
C SER A 230 -41.29 19.02 11.34
N GLN A 231 -41.88 19.93 10.56
CA GLN A 231 -41.65 19.98 9.14
C GLN A 231 -40.19 20.32 8.78
N ALA A 232 -39.57 21.23 9.52
CA ALA A 232 -38.17 21.57 9.36
C ALA A 232 -37.25 20.42 9.73
N ASP A 233 -37.56 19.66 10.77
CA ASP A 233 -36.79 18.47 11.20
C ASP A 233 -36.89 17.35 10.15
N GLU A 234 -38.07 17.09 9.55
CA GLU A 234 -38.26 16.11 8.50
C GLU A 234 -37.45 16.48 7.26
N ASP A 235 -37.57 17.74 6.80
CA ASP A 235 -36.82 18.27 5.65
C ASP A 235 -35.29 18.23 5.93
N LEU A 236 -34.89 18.50 7.18
CA LEU A 236 -33.50 18.44 7.64
C LEU A 236 -32.93 17.01 7.55
N ALA A 237 -33.70 16.03 8.06
CA ALA A 237 -33.29 14.63 8.02
C ALA A 237 -33.08 14.16 6.57
N LYS A 238 -34.01 14.48 5.67
CA LYS A 238 -33.89 14.20 4.23
C LYS A 238 -32.67 14.89 3.62
N SER A 239 -32.52 16.21 3.86
CA SER A 239 -31.41 16.99 3.27
C SER A 239 -30.03 16.54 3.81
N ARG A 240 -29.95 16.07 5.05
CA ARG A 240 -28.72 15.43 5.60
C ARG A 240 -28.40 14.12 4.91
N GLY A 241 -29.40 13.31 4.59
CA GLY A 241 -29.21 12.09 3.79
C GLY A 241 -28.66 12.41 2.39
N ASP A 242 -29.27 13.38 1.72
CA ASP A 242 -28.82 13.83 0.39
C ASP A 242 -27.39 14.41 0.44
N LEU A 243 -27.06 15.17 1.49
CA LEU A 243 -25.71 15.72 1.70
C LEU A 243 -24.68 14.61 1.91
N ALA A 244 -25.01 13.57 2.67
CA ALA A 244 -24.12 12.43 2.87
C ALA A 244 -23.82 11.68 1.57
N VAL A 245 -24.80 11.53 0.67
CA VAL A 245 -24.61 10.96 -0.66
C VAL A 245 -23.68 11.84 -1.50
N LEU A 246 -23.86 13.15 -1.45
CA LEU A 246 -22.98 14.10 -2.16
C LEU A 246 -21.56 14.10 -1.60
N ASP A 247 -21.40 13.94 -0.28
CA ASP A 247 -20.07 13.81 0.38
C ASP A 247 -19.31 12.57 -0.11
N GLU A 248 -20.01 11.47 -0.39
CA GLU A 248 -19.39 10.27 -0.93
C GLU A 248 -19.06 10.43 -2.42
N ASN A 249 -20.00 11.02 -3.18
CA ASN A 249 -19.79 11.28 -4.60
C ASN A 249 -18.61 12.22 -4.86
N ILE A 250 -18.40 13.23 -3.99
CA ILE A 250 -17.28 14.16 -4.13
C ILE A 250 -15.92 13.47 -3.93
N LYS A 251 -15.82 12.49 -3.00
CA LYS A 251 -14.61 11.69 -2.83
C LYS A 251 -14.30 10.88 -4.08
N SER A 252 -15.31 10.20 -4.63
CA SER A 252 -15.16 9.44 -5.87
C SER A 252 -14.73 10.31 -7.05
N ALA A 253 -15.35 11.47 -7.23
CA ALA A 253 -15.00 12.41 -8.30
C ALA A 253 -13.56 12.98 -8.10
N GLN A 254 -13.18 13.30 -6.87
CA GLN A 254 -11.82 13.75 -6.53
C GLN A 254 -10.77 12.70 -6.84
N ASP A 255 -11.06 11.43 -6.55
CA ASP A 255 -10.15 10.32 -6.84
C ASP A 255 -10.00 10.10 -8.35
N ARG A 256 -11.07 10.30 -9.16
CA ARG A 256 -10.96 10.29 -10.63
C ARG A 256 -10.02 11.38 -11.12
N VAL A 257 -10.15 12.60 -10.61
CA VAL A 257 -9.24 13.71 -10.96
C VAL A 257 -7.80 13.39 -10.55
N ARG A 258 -7.57 12.78 -9.36
CA ARG A 258 -6.21 12.37 -8.95
C ARG A 258 -5.60 11.31 -9.85
N ARG A 259 -6.42 10.37 -10.37
CA ARG A 259 -5.96 9.30 -11.25
C ARG A 259 -5.61 9.75 -12.67
N THR A 260 -5.94 10.97 -13.05
CA THR A 260 -5.47 11.55 -14.32
C THR A 260 -3.98 11.91 -14.29
N ASP A 261 -3.39 12.12 -13.10
CA ASP A 261 -1.96 12.23 -12.89
C ASP A 261 -1.39 10.85 -12.55
N LEU A 262 -0.85 10.19 -13.56
CA LEU A 262 -0.31 8.84 -13.46
C LEU A 262 1.06 8.87 -12.80
N LYS A 263 1.19 8.17 -11.68
CA LYS A 263 2.40 8.14 -10.85
C LYS A 263 3.04 6.77 -10.84
N SER A 264 4.36 6.75 -10.65
CA SER A 264 5.09 5.51 -10.48
C SER A 264 4.71 4.79 -9.18
N PRO A 265 4.31 3.51 -9.24
CA PRO A 265 4.05 2.72 -8.06
C PRO A 265 5.32 2.35 -7.28
N VAL A 266 6.48 2.37 -7.95
CA VAL A 266 7.78 1.91 -7.41
C VAL A 266 8.92 2.84 -7.82
N HIS A 267 10.04 2.76 -7.11
CA HIS A 267 11.32 3.27 -7.60
C HIS A 267 11.84 2.30 -8.66
N GLY A 268 12.13 2.77 -9.88
CA GLY A 268 12.51 1.89 -10.97
C GLY A 268 12.97 2.60 -12.24
N ILE A 269 13.21 1.82 -13.28
CA ILE A 269 13.56 2.30 -14.62
C ILE A 269 12.37 2.09 -15.54
N VAL A 270 12.00 3.11 -16.31
CA VAL A 270 11.01 3.01 -17.39
C VAL A 270 11.58 2.13 -18.49
N ASN A 271 11.03 0.93 -18.63
CA ASN A 271 11.51 -0.06 -19.61
C ASN A 271 10.94 0.20 -21.00
N LYS A 272 9.64 0.49 -21.07
CA LYS A 272 8.92 0.71 -22.33
C LYS A 272 7.78 1.69 -22.15
N LEU A 273 7.63 2.60 -23.12
CA LEU A 273 6.48 3.48 -23.27
C LEU A 273 5.57 2.92 -24.39
N ASN A 274 4.36 2.50 -24.04
CA ASN A 274 3.39 2.01 -25.03
C ASN A 274 2.64 3.16 -25.72
N VAL A 275 2.59 4.34 -25.07
CA VAL A 275 2.01 5.57 -25.60
C VAL A 275 3.08 6.66 -25.58
N THR A 276 3.52 7.09 -26.77
CA THR A 276 4.64 8.02 -26.97
C THR A 276 4.20 9.37 -27.50
N THR A 277 2.91 9.55 -27.84
CA THR A 277 2.41 10.75 -28.50
C THR A 277 1.50 11.55 -27.57
N VAL A 278 1.81 12.82 -27.36
CA VAL A 278 0.92 13.78 -26.72
C VAL A 278 -0.29 13.99 -27.62
N GLY A 279 -1.49 14.04 -27.05
CA GLY A 279 -2.76 14.09 -27.79
C GLY A 279 -3.33 12.71 -28.17
N ALA A 280 -2.62 11.62 -27.90
CA ALA A 280 -3.15 10.27 -28.11
C ALA A 280 -4.36 9.98 -27.22
N VAL A 281 -5.34 9.26 -27.76
CA VAL A 281 -6.51 8.80 -27.01
C VAL A 281 -6.22 7.44 -26.39
N VAL A 282 -6.36 7.34 -25.09
CA VAL A 282 -6.15 6.13 -24.29
C VAL A 282 -7.47 5.59 -23.79
N GLN A 283 -7.69 4.30 -23.93
CA GLN A 283 -8.88 3.62 -23.40
C GLN A 283 -8.72 3.30 -21.91
N PRO A 284 -9.82 3.20 -21.13
CA PRO A 284 -9.78 2.67 -19.78
C PRO A 284 -9.15 1.27 -19.73
N GLY A 285 -8.24 1.05 -18.78
CA GLY A 285 -7.48 -0.21 -18.64
C GLY A 285 -6.29 -0.37 -19.59
N ALA A 286 -5.98 0.60 -20.44
CA ALA A 286 -4.84 0.52 -21.35
C ALA A 286 -3.50 0.57 -20.61
N ASN A 287 -2.58 -0.28 -21.06
CA ASN A 287 -1.19 -0.26 -20.57
C ASN A 287 -0.44 0.92 -21.19
N LEU A 288 0.07 1.81 -20.37
CA LEU A 288 0.76 3.03 -20.80
C LEU A 288 2.27 2.87 -20.81
N MET A 289 2.82 2.23 -19.80
CA MET A 289 4.26 1.98 -19.67
C MET A 289 4.56 0.82 -18.72
N ASP A 290 5.75 0.29 -18.88
CA ASP A 290 6.31 -0.78 -18.06
C ASP A 290 7.49 -0.23 -17.27
N ILE A 291 7.53 -0.48 -15.95
CA ILE A 291 8.59 -0.06 -15.04
C ILE A 291 9.24 -1.29 -14.42
N ILE A 292 10.56 -1.38 -14.52
CA ILE A 292 11.36 -2.39 -13.83
C ILE A 292 11.78 -1.81 -12.48
N PRO A 293 11.36 -2.42 -11.36
CA PRO A 293 11.76 -1.96 -10.03
C PRO A 293 13.28 -2.03 -9.83
N LEU A 294 13.84 -1.02 -9.16
CA LEU A 294 15.21 -0.98 -8.68
C LEU A 294 15.18 -1.19 -7.17
N ASP A 295 15.36 -2.43 -6.75
CA ASP A 295 15.42 -2.76 -5.34
C ASP A 295 16.85 -2.68 -4.77
N ASP A 296 16.97 -2.61 -3.46
CA ASP A 296 18.26 -2.63 -2.75
C ASP A 296 18.97 -4.00 -2.83
N SER A 297 18.23 -5.06 -3.17
CA SER A 297 18.77 -6.41 -3.35
C SER A 297 18.53 -6.90 -4.79
N LEU A 298 19.48 -7.65 -5.32
CA LEU A 298 19.37 -8.26 -6.65
C LEU A 298 18.95 -9.72 -6.53
N LEU A 299 18.20 -10.18 -7.52
CA LEU A 299 17.93 -11.60 -7.71
C LEU A 299 18.77 -12.10 -8.87
N VAL A 300 19.52 -13.19 -8.66
CA VAL A 300 20.37 -13.80 -9.69
C VAL A 300 19.84 -15.20 -9.99
N GLU A 301 19.47 -15.41 -11.22
CA GLU A 301 19.07 -16.71 -11.74
C GLU A 301 20.32 -17.47 -12.16
N GLY A 302 20.69 -18.52 -11.43
CA GLY A 302 21.81 -19.42 -11.75
C GLY A 302 21.31 -20.73 -12.37
N LYS A 303 22.01 -21.22 -13.40
CA LYS A 303 21.77 -22.52 -14.02
C LYS A 303 22.71 -23.54 -13.41
N ILE A 304 22.20 -24.50 -12.67
CA ILE A 304 22.98 -25.54 -11.98
C ILE A 304 22.76 -26.89 -12.67
N ARG A 305 23.82 -27.65 -12.83
CA ARG A 305 23.76 -28.98 -13.43
C ARG A 305 23.00 -29.97 -12.56
N PRO A 306 22.29 -30.97 -13.14
CA PRO A 306 21.52 -31.95 -12.38
C PRO A 306 22.35 -32.75 -11.36
N GLN A 307 23.61 -33.00 -11.63
CA GLN A 307 24.52 -33.72 -10.73
C GLN A 307 24.89 -32.93 -9.46
N ASP A 308 24.74 -31.59 -9.49
CA ASP A 308 25.15 -30.70 -8.39
C ASP A 308 23.95 -30.27 -7.54
N ILE A 309 22.72 -30.43 -8.02
CA ILE A 309 21.50 -29.93 -7.37
C ILE A 309 21.20 -30.63 -6.05
N ALA A 310 21.59 -31.90 -5.90
CA ALA A 310 21.35 -32.68 -4.69
C ALA A 310 22.01 -32.09 -3.44
N PHE A 311 23.03 -31.24 -3.63
CA PHE A 311 23.79 -30.60 -2.54
C PHE A 311 23.33 -29.19 -2.25
N ILE A 312 22.40 -28.63 -3.00
CA ILE A 312 21.91 -27.26 -2.87
C ILE A 312 20.59 -27.25 -2.13
N ARG A 313 20.47 -26.37 -1.14
CA ARG A 313 19.26 -26.18 -0.31
C ARG A 313 18.92 -24.71 -0.18
N PRO A 314 17.66 -24.36 0.02
CA PRO A 314 17.28 -22.99 0.37
C PRO A 314 18.02 -22.49 1.62
N ASN A 315 18.30 -21.20 1.66
CA ASN A 315 19.06 -20.47 2.69
C ASN A 315 20.56 -20.78 2.79
N GLN A 316 21.13 -21.56 1.88
CA GLN A 316 22.60 -21.70 1.79
C GLN A 316 23.25 -20.41 1.33
N ASP A 317 24.45 -20.15 1.85
CA ASP A 317 25.25 -19.01 1.46
C ASP A 317 25.76 -19.21 0.01
N ALA A 318 25.75 -18.12 -0.73
CA ALA A 318 26.19 -18.11 -2.12
C ALA A 318 27.00 -16.83 -2.40
N VAL A 319 27.92 -16.96 -3.33
CA VAL A 319 28.74 -15.86 -3.82
C VAL A 319 28.40 -15.63 -5.29
N VAL A 320 28.08 -14.39 -5.62
CA VAL A 320 27.74 -13.98 -6.99
C VAL A 320 28.86 -13.12 -7.56
N LYS A 321 29.43 -13.54 -8.68
CA LYS A 321 30.44 -12.82 -9.44
C LYS A 321 29.82 -12.28 -10.72
N ILE A 322 29.83 -10.97 -10.91
CA ILE A 322 29.28 -10.32 -12.11
C ILE A 322 30.35 -10.30 -13.19
N SER A 323 30.07 -10.86 -14.37
CA SER A 323 31.05 -11.00 -15.46
C SER A 323 31.49 -9.67 -16.07
N ALA A 324 30.69 -8.59 -15.89
CA ALA A 324 31.04 -7.26 -16.37
C ALA A 324 32.15 -6.59 -15.53
N TYR A 325 32.44 -7.09 -14.33
CA TYR A 325 33.45 -6.56 -13.41
C TYR A 325 34.44 -7.64 -13.00
N ASP A 326 35.71 -7.31 -12.97
CA ASP A 326 36.74 -8.23 -12.49
C ASP A 326 36.56 -8.49 -11.00
N SER A 327 36.21 -9.73 -10.66
CA SER A 327 35.97 -10.13 -9.27
C SER A 327 37.19 -10.09 -8.39
N SER A 328 38.42 -10.11 -8.98
CA SER A 328 39.68 -10.00 -8.26
C SER A 328 39.94 -8.55 -7.77
N VAL A 329 39.42 -7.56 -8.47
CA VAL A 329 39.59 -6.14 -8.19
C VAL A 329 38.41 -5.58 -7.40
N TYR A 330 37.18 -5.86 -7.86
CA TYR A 330 35.94 -5.26 -7.34
C TYR A 330 35.20 -6.16 -6.33
N GLY A 331 35.69 -7.39 -6.18
CA GLY A 331 35.09 -8.36 -5.26
C GLY A 331 33.88 -9.09 -5.84
N SER A 332 33.10 -9.67 -4.95
CA SER A 332 31.89 -10.44 -5.29
C SER A 332 30.75 -10.07 -4.32
N LEU A 333 29.53 -10.34 -4.73
CA LEU A 333 28.36 -10.13 -3.89
C LEU A 333 28.09 -11.38 -3.05
N LYS A 334 27.86 -11.18 -1.77
CA LYS A 334 27.31 -12.23 -0.90
C LYS A 334 25.80 -12.27 -1.07
N GLY A 335 25.26 -13.48 -0.98
CA GLY A 335 23.83 -13.71 -1.09
C GLY A 335 23.44 -15.05 -0.50
N LYS A 336 22.14 -15.36 -0.57
CA LYS A 336 21.58 -16.63 -0.12
C LYS A 336 20.70 -17.23 -1.19
N VAL A 337 20.70 -18.56 -1.25
CA VAL A 337 19.77 -19.30 -2.09
C VAL A 337 18.36 -19.09 -1.58
N GLU A 338 17.51 -18.42 -2.38
CA GLU A 338 16.12 -18.15 -2.02
C GLU A 338 15.20 -19.30 -2.44
N ARG A 339 15.35 -19.76 -3.69
CA ARG A 339 14.48 -20.77 -4.28
C ARG A 339 15.22 -21.60 -5.32
N ILE A 340 14.82 -22.86 -5.41
CA ILE A 340 15.29 -23.82 -6.39
C ILE A 340 14.07 -24.25 -7.22
N SER A 341 14.22 -24.37 -8.57
CA SER A 341 13.13 -24.88 -9.40
C SER A 341 12.85 -26.35 -9.08
N ALA A 342 11.56 -26.71 -9.06
CA ALA A 342 11.14 -28.09 -8.80
C ALA A 342 11.45 -29.03 -9.97
N ASP A 343 11.64 -28.49 -11.18
CA ASP A 343 11.85 -29.24 -12.40
C ASP A 343 13.05 -28.70 -13.19
N THR A 344 13.59 -29.51 -14.06
CA THR A 344 14.66 -29.15 -14.99
C THR A 344 14.09 -28.33 -16.15
N ILE A 345 14.88 -27.36 -16.59
CA ILE A 345 14.55 -26.49 -17.72
C ILE A 345 15.58 -26.74 -18.81
N VAL A 346 15.10 -26.86 -20.06
CA VAL A 346 15.93 -27.00 -21.25
C VAL A 346 16.32 -25.60 -21.74
N ASP A 347 17.58 -25.40 -22.09
CA ASP A 347 18.02 -24.14 -22.70
C ASP A 347 17.81 -24.16 -24.21
N ASP A 348 16.64 -23.69 -24.66
CA ASP A 348 16.29 -23.59 -26.09
C ASP A 348 17.11 -22.54 -26.87
N LYS A 349 17.95 -21.75 -26.20
CA LYS A 349 18.68 -20.65 -26.86
C LYS A 349 20.05 -21.03 -27.35
N GLU A 350 20.65 -22.11 -26.89
CA GLU A 350 21.86 -22.63 -27.45
C GLU A 350 21.51 -23.71 -28.49
N LYS A 351 21.68 -23.38 -29.78
CA LYS A 351 21.58 -24.31 -30.93
C LYS A 351 22.71 -25.36 -30.90
N THR A 352 22.94 -25.96 -29.75
CA THR A 352 23.95 -27.03 -29.60
C THR A 352 23.23 -28.37 -29.76
N GLU A 353 23.85 -29.31 -30.42
CA GLU A 353 23.30 -30.65 -30.77
C GLU A 353 22.86 -31.51 -29.57
N LYS A 354 23.09 -31.05 -28.32
CA LYS A 354 22.63 -31.71 -27.10
C LYS A 354 22.04 -30.65 -26.16
N PRO A 355 20.72 -30.60 -25.98
CA PRO A 355 20.11 -29.74 -25.00
C PRO A 355 20.58 -30.15 -23.59
N GLU A 356 21.26 -29.25 -22.88
CA GLU A 356 21.63 -29.47 -21.48
C GLU A 356 20.45 -29.09 -20.56
N ASN A 357 20.02 -30.08 -19.78
CA ASN A 357 19.06 -29.85 -18.73
C ASN A 357 19.74 -29.16 -17.53
N PHE A 358 19.11 -28.17 -16.94
CA PHE A 358 19.62 -27.50 -15.74
C PHE A 358 18.48 -27.18 -14.76
N TYR A 359 18.83 -27.07 -13.48
CA TYR A 359 17.96 -26.53 -12.47
C TYR A 359 18.20 -25.02 -12.32
N ARG A 360 17.12 -24.27 -12.20
CA ARG A 360 17.16 -22.84 -11.92
C ARG A 360 17.27 -22.62 -10.42
N VAL A 361 18.35 -21.98 -10.00
CA VAL A 361 18.57 -21.58 -8.62
C VAL A 361 18.52 -20.05 -8.54
N MET A 362 17.64 -19.52 -7.68
CA MET A 362 17.52 -18.10 -7.44
C MET A 362 18.32 -17.73 -6.19
N VAL A 363 19.25 -16.81 -6.36
CA VAL A 363 20.10 -16.29 -5.28
C VAL A 363 19.79 -14.82 -5.08
N ARG A 364 19.38 -14.46 -3.87
CA ARG A 364 19.19 -13.07 -3.45
C ARG A 364 20.47 -12.52 -2.87
N THR A 365 20.96 -11.40 -3.40
CA THR A 365 22.16 -10.72 -2.92
C THR A 365 21.81 -9.77 -1.76
N GLU A 366 22.78 -9.51 -0.90
CA GLU A 366 22.64 -8.55 0.20
C GLU A 366 22.74 -7.10 -0.27
N LYS A 367 23.40 -6.85 -1.41
CA LYS A 367 23.65 -5.53 -1.98
C LYS A 367 23.35 -5.53 -3.48
N ASN A 368 23.03 -4.36 -4.01
CA ASN A 368 22.75 -4.15 -5.44
C ASN A 368 23.92 -3.50 -6.22
N HIS A 369 25.07 -3.31 -5.57
CA HIS A 369 26.24 -2.70 -6.17
C HIS A 369 27.53 -3.38 -5.70
N LEU A 370 28.57 -3.29 -6.51
CA LEU A 370 29.94 -3.64 -6.17
C LEU A 370 30.75 -2.37 -5.84
N GLY A 371 31.90 -2.53 -5.21
CA GLY A 371 32.77 -1.44 -4.81
C GLY A 371 32.44 -0.85 -3.45
N THR A 372 32.96 0.37 -3.19
CA THR A 372 32.74 1.09 -1.93
C THR A 372 31.55 2.04 -2.04
N GLU A 373 30.93 2.40 -0.91
CA GLU A 373 29.83 3.38 -0.86
C GLU A 373 30.17 4.73 -1.52
N ALA A 374 31.47 5.09 -1.55
CA ALA A 374 31.93 6.32 -2.20
C ALA A 374 31.99 6.23 -3.75
N LYS A 375 32.10 5.00 -4.30
CA LYS A 375 32.08 4.75 -5.75
C LYS A 375 31.31 3.44 -6.01
N PRO A 376 30.00 3.46 -5.92
CA PRO A 376 29.18 2.28 -6.20
C PRO A 376 29.20 1.97 -7.70
N LEU A 377 29.44 0.71 -8.04
CA LEU A 377 29.32 0.18 -9.40
C LEU A 377 27.94 -0.45 -9.51
N PRO A 378 26.97 0.20 -10.17
CA PRO A 378 25.61 -0.28 -10.24
C PRO A 378 25.52 -1.57 -11.06
N ILE A 379 24.71 -2.50 -10.59
CA ILE A 379 24.41 -3.75 -11.29
C ILE A 379 22.97 -3.65 -11.79
N ILE A 380 22.81 -3.83 -13.08
CA ILE A 380 21.51 -3.74 -13.74
C ILE A 380 20.98 -5.12 -14.14
N PRO A 381 19.68 -5.35 -14.15
CA PRO A 381 19.07 -6.56 -14.68
C PRO A 381 19.54 -6.86 -16.10
N GLY A 382 19.78 -8.15 -16.40
CA GLY A 382 20.33 -8.60 -17.68
C GLY A 382 21.84 -8.85 -17.69
N MET A 383 22.61 -8.35 -16.72
CA MET A 383 24.04 -8.65 -16.62
C MET A 383 24.26 -10.13 -16.37
N VAL A 384 25.30 -10.68 -17.02
CA VAL A 384 25.74 -12.09 -16.84
C VAL A 384 26.48 -12.20 -15.52
N ALA A 385 26.20 -13.27 -14.79
CA ALA A 385 26.81 -13.56 -13.50
C ALA A 385 27.17 -15.04 -13.37
N THR A 386 28.14 -15.34 -12.52
CA THR A 386 28.43 -16.69 -12.07
C THR A 386 28.00 -16.83 -10.61
N VAL A 387 27.19 -17.83 -10.33
CA VAL A 387 26.73 -18.16 -9.00
C VAL A 387 27.57 -19.28 -8.45
N GLU A 388 28.16 -19.11 -7.27
CA GLU A 388 28.91 -20.12 -6.52
C GLU A 388 28.16 -20.38 -5.20
N VAL A 389 27.53 -21.56 -5.09
CA VAL A 389 26.80 -21.94 -3.87
C VAL A 389 27.74 -22.75 -2.98
N LEU A 390 27.84 -22.35 -1.72
CA LEU A 390 28.64 -23.06 -0.72
C LEU A 390 27.86 -24.27 -0.24
N THR A 391 28.37 -25.48 -0.57
CA THR A 391 27.66 -26.74 -0.29
C THR A 391 28.23 -27.49 0.91
N GLY A 392 29.37 -27.07 1.42
CA GLY A 392 30.01 -27.64 2.60
C GLY A 392 31.50 -27.38 2.62
N GLU A 393 32.15 -27.95 3.63
CA GLU A 393 33.60 -27.91 3.82
C GLU A 393 34.14 -29.31 3.65
N LYS A 394 35.28 -29.47 2.94
CA LYS A 394 35.99 -30.73 2.82
C LYS A 394 37.45 -30.59 3.27
N SER A 395 37.95 -31.58 3.97
CA SER A 395 39.37 -31.58 4.33
C SER A 395 40.24 -31.80 3.07
N VAL A 396 41.42 -31.22 3.10
CA VAL A 396 42.45 -31.45 2.05
C VAL A 396 42.77 -32.96 1.92
N LEU A 397 42.71 -33.71 3.03
CA LEU A 397 42.90 -35.15 3.04
C LEU A 397 41.81 -35.86 2.22
N ASP A 398 40.51 -35.48 2.38
CA ASP A 398 39.41 -36.07 1.60
C ASP A 398 39.54 -35.80 0.08
N TYR A 399 40.07 -34.62 -0.26
CA TYR A 399 40.31 -34.25 -1.63
C TYR A 399 41.41 -35.12 -2.29
N LEU A 400 42.50 -35.40 -1.53
CA LEU A 400 43.62 -36.25 -2.00
C LEU A 400 43.24 -37.72 -2.09
N VAL A 401 42.39 -38.21 -1.18
CA VAL A 401 41.99 -39.62 -1.13
C VAL A 401 40.84 -39.99 -2.06
N LYS A 402 40.03 -39.01 -2.47
CA LYS A 402 38.87 -39.20 -3.35
C LYS A 402 39.16 -39.96 -4.64
N PRO A 403 40.22 -39.62 -5.45
CA PRO A 403 40.51 -40.36 -6.65
C PRO A 403 40.91 -41.82 -6.39
N ALA A 404 41.58 -42.09 -5.27
CA ALA A 404 41.97 -43.47 -4.89
C ALA A 404 40.73 -44.30 -4.46
N ARG A 405 39.75 -43.69 -3.82
CA ARG A 405 38.48 -44.36 -3.45
C ARG A 405 37.64 -44.68 -4.71
N THR A 406 37.55 -43.74 -5.66
CA THR A 406 36.80 -43.94 -6.93
C THR A 406 37.41 -45.05 -7.76
N LEU A 407 38.75 -45.10 -7.91
CA LEU A 407 39.44 -46.16 -8.60
C LEU A 407 39.21 -47.56 -7.97
N ARG A 408 39.12 -47.62 -6.63
CA ARG A 408 38.83 -48.87 -5.93
C ARG A 408 37.38 -49.33 -6.16
N ASP A 409 36.43 -48.43 -6.12
CA ASP A 409 35.01 -48.76 -6.28
C ASP A 409 34.65 -49.12 -7.74
N ASP A 410 35.33 -48.50 -8.74
CA ASP A 410 35.17 -48.87 -10.18
C ASP A 410 35.90 -50.15 -10.53
N ALA A 411 37.09 -50.43 -9.95
CA ALA A 411 37.86 -51.63 -10.21
C ALA A 411 37.29 -52.92 -9.57
N LEU A 412 36.39 -52.77 -8.58
CA LEU A 412 35.72 -53.88 -7.88
C LEU A 412 34.29 -54.17 -8.40
N ARG A 413 33.81 -53.41 -9.39
CA ARG A 413 32.55 -53.68 -10.07
C ARG A 413 32.81 -54.11 -11.50
N GLU A 414 32.77 -55.42 -11.73
CA GLU A 414 32.59 -55.97 -13.08
C GLU A 414 31.14 -55.71 -13.53
N HIS A 415 31.00 -55.24 -14.77
CA HIS A 415 29.72 -55.12 -15.45
C HIS A 415 29.29 -56.45 -16.06
#